data_0d52904b3f7a9ef0d349baca179d9b29
#
_entry.id   0d52904b3f7a9ef0d349baca179d9b29
#
_cell.length_a   1.000
_cell.length_b   1.000
_cell.length_c   1.000
_cell.angle_alpha   90.00
_cell.angle_beta   90.00
_cell.angle_gamma   90.00
#
_symmetry.space_group_name_H-M   'P 1'
#
loop_
_entity.id
_entity.type
_entity.pdbx_description
1 polymer ?
#
loop_
_entity_poly.entity_id
_entity_poly.type
_entity_poly.pdbx_seq_one_letter_code
_entity_poly.pdbx_strand_id
1 'polypeptide(L)'
;MNAVERCCKRSFFPEGNWGQVPPGKTQQAMRKWFRQWGLPERLRVDNGIPWGSWSDLPPDLALWLIGLGVEMIWNDAHRPQQNGVVERSQGTGKRWGEPSAHESPEELQRQMDAMDRIQREEYPVAGGKSRIELYPDLKHSGRRYTRRWEQRHWDLNRVLTHLAGYAVVRHVGKSGRVSVYNRAYYVGPVHQGKTVYVMFDPDAREWIFADQEGRQLNRQPAREITESTILRLQVTRRPTIPRRQQRKAK
;
A
#
# COMPACT_ATOMS: atom_id res chain seq x y z
N MET A 1 -4.45 -13.48 -13.07
CA MET A 1 -4.19 -12.02 -13.10
C MET A 1 -5.48 -11.33 -12.66
N ASN A 2 -5.51 -10.83 -11.42
CA ASN A 2 -6.75 -10.38 -10.79
C ASN A 2 -7.23 -9.02 -11.33
N ALA A 3 -8.56 -8.86 -11.45
CA ALA A 3 -9.21 -7.61 -11.90
C ALA A 3 -8.78 -6.37 -11.10
N VAL A 4 -8.33 -6.54 -9.86
CA VAL A 4 -7.87 -5.49 -8.95
C VAL A 4 -6.56 -4.83 -9.42
N GLU A 5 -5.67 -5.55 -10.09
CA GLU A 5 -4.42 -4.97 -10.65
C GLU A 5 -4.68 -3.87 -11.70
N ARG A 6 -5.83 -3.92 -12.38
CA ARG A 6 -6.14 -2.99 -13.48
C ARG A 6 -6.75 -1.68 -13.01
N CYS A 7 -7.45 -1.68 -11.90
CA CYS A 7 -8.22 -0.52 -11.45
C CYS A 7 -7.45 0.49 -10.59
N CYS A 8 -6.37 0.08 -9.90
CA CYS A 8 -5.69 0.96 -8.95
C CYS A 8 -5.02 2.20 -9.56
N LYS A 9 -4.73 2.22 -10.85
CA LYS A 9 -4.09 3.37 -11.52
C LYS A 9 -5.07 4.28 -12.27
N ARG A 10 -6.37 3.99 -12.28
CA ARG A 10 -7.39 4.75 -13.03
C ARG A 10 -8.22 5.71 -12.18
N SER A 11 -7.80 6.06 -10.98
CA SER A 11 -8.43 7.16 -10.26
C SER A 11 -8.06 8.47 -10.93
N PHE A 12 -8.93 8.96 -11.80
CA PHE A 12 -8.80 10.23 -12.49
C PHE A 12 -9.00 11.38 -11.50
N PHE A 13 -8.05 12.32 -11.46
CA PHE A 13 -8.17 13.57 -10.73
C PHE A 13 -8.23 14.74 -11.72
N PRO A 14 -9.26 15.59 -11.64
CA PRO A 14 -9.50 16.63 -12.65
C PRO A 14 -8.64 17.89 -12.53
N GLU A 15 -7.65 17.97 -11.70
CA GLU A 15 -6.81 19.16 -11.58
C GLU A 15 -5.34 18.83 -11.78
N GLY A 16 -4.81 19.35 -12.86
CA GLY A 16 -3.47 19.48 -13.43
C GLY A 16 -2.21 19.23 -12.61
N ASN A 17 -2.31 18.60 -11.47
CA ASN A 17 -1.19 18.12 -10.69
C ASN A 17 -1.18 16.60 -10.77
N TRP A 18 -0.40 16.03 -11.67
CA TRP A 18 -0.09 14.60 -11.81
C TRP A 18 0.67 14.07 -10.57
N GLY A 19 0.45 14.74 -9.44
CA GLY A 19 0.91 14.38 -8.11
C GLY A 19 0.25 13.09 -7.65
N GLN A 20 0.94 12.37 -6.81
CA GLN A 20 0.62 11.08 -6.24
C GLN A 20 -0.79 11.03 -5.66
N VAL A 21 -1.58 10.02 -6.08
CA VAL A 21 -2.91 9.78 -5.50
C VAL A 21 -2.78 9.56 -3.99
N PRO A 22 -3.47 10.33 -3.15
CA PRO A 22 -3.40 10.14 -1.72
C PRO A 22 -3.81 8.70 -1.33
N PRO A 23 -3.09 8.02 -0.43
CA PRO A 23 -3.39 6.64 -0.04
C PRO A 23 -4.84 6.42 0.39
N GLY A 24 -5.46 7.40 1.04
CA GLY A 24 -6.87 7.35 1.45
C GLY A 24 -7.87 7.28 0.28
N LYS A 25 -7.58 7.96 -0.83
CA LYS A 25 -8.39 7.85 -2.05
C LYS A 25 -8.24 6.48 -2.69
N THR A 26 -7.03 5.96 -2.73
CA THR A 26 -6.76 4.58 -3.20
C THR A 26 -7.49 3.56 -2.34
N GLN A 27 -7.45 3.69 -1.01
CA GLN A 27 -8.20 2.82 -0.09
C GLN A 27 -9.72 2.85 -0.37
N GLN A 28 -10.29 4.04 -0.59
CA GLN A 28 -11.72 4.18 -0.92
C GLN A 28 -12.07 3.49 -2.24
N ALA A 29 -11.26 3.68 -3.28
CA ALA A 29 -11.45 3.02 -4.56
C ALA A 29 -11.36 1.50 -4.42
N MET A 30 -10.35 0.98 -3.71
CA MET A 30 -10.22 -0.45 -3.46
C MET A 30 -11.41 -1.04 -2.71
N ARG A 31 -11.95 -0.33 -1.71
CA ARG A 31 -13.18 -0.73 -1.01
C ARG A 31 -14.39 -0.84 -1.95
N LYS A 32 -14.51 0.07 -2.93
CA LYS A 32 -15.54 0.00 -3.97
C LYS A 32 -15.36 -1.26 -4.82
N TRP A 33 -14.14 -1.54 -5.26
CA TRP A 33 -13.85 -2.71 -6.10
C TRP A 33 -13.99 -4.05 -5.35
N PHE A 34 -13.53 -4.12 -4.10
CA PHE A 34 -13.71 -5.32 -3.29
C PHE A 34 -15.19 -5.64 -3.04
N ARG A 35 -16.04 -4.61 -2.94
CA ARG A 35 -17.49 -4.80 -2.84
C ARG A 35 -18.09 -5.37 -4.11
N GLN A 36 -17.58 -4.95 -5.27
CA GLN A 36 -18.06 -5.36 -6.58
C GLN A 36 -17.49 -6.70 -7.03
N TRP A 37 -16.19 -6.92 -6.80
CA TRP A 37 -15.44 -8.05 -7.37
C TRP A 37 -14.96 -9.07 -6.34
N GLY A 38 -15.25 -8.83 -5.06
CA GLY A 38 -14.74 -9.61 -3.96
C GLY A 38 -13.31 -9.23 -3.55
N LEU A 39 -12.89 -9.67 -2.37
CA LEU A 39 -11.55 -9.45 -1.85
C LEU A 39 -10.56 -10.40 -2.54
N PRO A 40 -9.47 -9.90 -3.14
CA PRO A 40 -8.48 -10.76 -3.77
C PRO A 40 -7.69 -11.56 -2.72
N GLU A 41 -7.17 -12.73 -3.11
CA GLU A 41 -6.21 -13.47 -2.27
C GLU A 41 -4.84 -12.78 -2.28
N ARG A 42 -4.42 -12.30 -3.47
CA ARG A 42 -3.10 -11.72 -3.70
C ARG A 42 -3.22 -10.44 -4.50
N LEU A 43 -2.35 -9.48 -4.20
CA LEU A 43 -2.24 -8.25 -4.96
C LEU A 43 -0.78 -8.03 -5.36
N ARG A 44 -0.52 -8.06 -6.67
CA ARG A 44 0.80 -7.67 -7.20
C ARG A 44 0.82 -6.18 -7.48
N VAL A 45 1.89 -5.53 -7.02
CA VAL A 45 2.07 -4.07 -7.11
C VAL A 45 3.50 -3.73 -7.54
N ASP A 46 3.67 -2.54 -8.08
CA ASP A 46 4.99 -1.97 -8.29
C ASP A 46 5.57 -1.38 -6.99
N ASN A 47 6.85 -1.00 -7.03
CA ASN A 47 7.53 -0.36 -5.90
C ASN A 47 7.25 1.15 -5.80
N GLY A 48 6.36 1.69 -6.65
CA GLY A 48 5.98 3.10 -6.63
C GLY A 48 4.95 3.41 -5.55
N ILE A 49 4.81 4.70 -5.23
CA ILE A 49 3.76 5.18 -4.31
C ILE A 49 2.38 4.95 -4.94
N PRO A 50 1.38 4.48 -4.17
CA PRO A 50 1.35 4.32 -2.71
C PRO A 50 1.75 2.92 -2.19
N TRP A 51 2.30 2.04 -3.04
CA TRP A 51 2.56 0.63 -2.76
C TRP A 51 3.95 0.37 -2.20
N GLY A 52 4.93 1.18 -2.62
CA GLY A 52 6.30 1.13 -2.15
C GLY A 52 6.56 2.18 -1.08
N SER A 53 7.64 2.00 -0.36
CA SER A 53 8.15 2.99 0.57
C SER A 53 9.68 3.10 0.43
N TRP A 54 10.20 4.30 0.75
CA TRP A 54 11.65 4.53 0.83
C TRP A 54 12.31 3.78 2.00
N SER A 55 11.52 3.07 2.81
CA SER A 55 11.97 2.50 4.09
C SER A 55 12.12 0.97 4.09
N ASP A 56 12.01 0.29 2.98
CA ASP A 56 12.00 -1.18 2.85
C ASP A 56 10.93 -1.88 3.72
N LEU A 57 10.12 -1.12 4.43
CA LEU A 57 9.00 -1.62 5.21
C LEU A 57 7.68 -1.37 4.46
N PRO A 58 6.68 -2.24 4.61
CA PRO A 58 5.38 -2.07 3.96
C PRO A 58 4.75 -0.72 4.29
N PRO A 59 4.27 0.07 3.30
CA PRO A 59 3.59 1.34 3.56
C PRO A 59 2.18 1.12 4.14
N ASP A 60 1.57 2.19 4.64
CA ASP A 60 0.24 2.21 5.28
C ASP A 60 -0.81 1.39 4.53
N LEU A 61 -0.89 1.55 3.21
CA LEU A 61 -1.89 0.88 2.39
C LEU A 61 -1.65 -0.64 2.29
N ALA A 62 -0.39 -1.04 2.23
CA ALA A 62 -0.01 -2.46 2.24
C ALA A 62 -0.33 -3.10 3.60
N LEU A 63 -0.02 -2.43 4.71
CA LEU A 63 -0.37 -2.91 6.06
C LEU A 63 -1.89 -3.10 6.22
N TRP A 64 -2.70 -2.18 5.69
CA TRP A 64 -4.16 -2.32 5.68
C TRP A 64 -4.61 -3.56 4.89
N LEU A 65 -4.04 -3.82 3.71
CA LEU A 65 -4.35 -5.00 2.89
C LEU A 65 -3.92 -6.31 3.55
N ILE A 66 -2.74 -6.33 4.15
CA ILE A 66 -2.25 -7.49 4.90
C ILE A 66 -3.20 -7.84 6.05
N GLY A 67 -3.68 -6.83 6.79
CA GLY A 67 -4.67 -7.03 7.85
C GLY A 67 -6.01 -7.59 7.33
N LEU A 68 -6.39 -7.31 6.07
CA LEU A 68 -7.53 -7.93 5.39
C LEU A 68 -7.26 -9.38 4.94
N GLY A 69 -6.04 -9.89 5.09
CA GLY A 69 -5.63 -11.19 4.59
C GLY A 69 -5.44 -11.22 3.08
N VAL A 70 -4.94 -10.12 2.51
CA VAL A 70 -4.48 -10.04 1.13
C VAL A 70 -2.96 -10.16 1.12
N GLU A 71 -2.44 -11.16 0.41
CA GLU A 71 -1.00 -11.33 0.22
C GLU A 71 -0.47 -10.25 -0.71
N MET A 72 0.51 -9.49 -0.25
CA MET A 72 1.16 -8.46 -1.05
C MET A 72 2.37 -9.02 -1.78
N ILE A 73 2.43 -8.83 -3.09
CA ILE A 73 3.55 -9.23 -3.95
C ILE A 73 4.10 -7.98 -4.61
N TRP A 74 5.32 -7.58 -4.25
CA TRP A 74 6.02 -6.50 -4.91
C TRP A 74 6.78 -7.03 -6.13
N ASN A 75 6.82 -6.24 -7.20
CA ASN A 75 7.65 -6.56 -8.34
C ASN A 75 9.13 -6.47 -7.96
N ASP A 76 9.96 -7.31 -8.59
CA ASP A 76 11.40 -7.21 -8.44
C ASP A 76 11.89 -5.83 -8.90
N ALA A 77 12.87 -5.30 -8.19
CA ALA A 77 13.53 -4.06 -8.61
C ALA A 77 14.14 -4.23 -10.01
N HIS A 78 14.03 -3.20 -10.85
CA HIS A 78 14.58 -3.17 -12.20
C HIS A 78 14.05 -4.24 -13.18
N ARG A 79 12.83 -4.80 -12.93
CA ARG A 79 12.16 -5.71 -13.88
C ARG A 79 10.87 -5.12 -14.44
N PRO A 80 10.92 -4.15 -15.36
CA PRO A 80 9.73 -3.51 -15.93
C PRO A 80 8.82 -4.49 -16.67
N GLN A 81 9.35 -5.61 -17.16
CA GLN A 81 8.57 -6.64 -17.86
C GLN A 81 7.44 -7.21 -16.99
N GLN A 82 7.59 -7.23 -15.67
CA GLN A 82 6.55 -7.67 -14.74
C GLN A 82 5.32 -6.76 -14.75
N ASN A 83 5.46 -5.50 -15.19
CA ASN A 83 4.39 -4.53 -15.36
C ASN A 83 3.80 -4.47 -16.79
N GLY A 84 4.39 -5.14 -17.77
CA GLY A 84 4.05 -5.00 -19.18
C GLY A 84 2.57 -5.24 -19.51
N VAL A 85 1.88 -6.14 -18.80
CA VAL A 85 0.45 -6.37 -18.99
C VAL A 85 -0.37 -5.19 -18.48
N VAL A 86 0.00 -4.64 -17.31
CA VAL A 86 -0.67 -3.48 -16.70
C VAL A 86 -0.47 -2.24 -17.57
N GLU A 87 0.75 -2.01 -18.04
CA GLU A 87 1.11 -0.88 -18.91
C GLU A 87 0.35 -0.94 -20.25
N ARG A 88 0.28 -2.12 -20.88
CA ARG A 88 -0.51 -2.32 -22.10
C ARG A 88 -1.99 -2.03 -21.87
N SER A 89 -2.57 -2.51 -20.77
CA SER A 89 -3.95 -2.22 -20.41
C SER A 89 -4.19 -0.73 -20.16
N GLN A 90 -3.23 -0.04 -19.54
CA GLN A 90 -3.28 1.41 -19.34
C GLN A 90 -3.20 2.17 -20.67
N GLY A 91 -2.31 1.76 -21.58
CA GLY A 91 -2.20 2.35 -22.92
C GLY A 91 -3.50 2.23 -23.71
N THR A 92 -4.17 1.07 -23.66
CA THR A 92 -5.49 0.89 -24.27
C THR A 92 -6.54 1.77 -23.60
N GLY A 93 -6.56 1.83 -22.25
CA GLY A 93 -7.49 2.68 -21.52
C GLY A 93 -7.32 4.18 -21.82
N LYS A 94 -6.09 4.67 -21.99
CA LYS A 94 -5.84 6.07 -22.37
C LYS A 94 -6.36 6.39 -23.78
N ARG A 95 -6.17 5.47 -24.73
CA ARG A 95 -6.65 5.65 -26.10
C ARG A 95 -8.17 5.63 -26.22
N TRP A 96 -8.83 4.72 -25.51
CA TRP A 96 -10.28 4.57 -25.56
C TRP A 96 -11.03 5.57 -24.67
N GLY A 97 -10.39 6.03 -23.58
CA GLY A 97 -11.00 6.93 -22.61
C GLY A 97 -11.11 8.36 -23.09
N GLU A 98 -10.24 8.79 -24.03
CA GLU A 98 -10.19 10.14 -24.57
C GLU A 98 -10.56 11.22 -23.54
N PRO A 99 -9.74 11.42 -22.48
CA PRO A 99 -10.12 12.28 -21.35
C PRO A 99 -10.55 13.69 -21.75
N SER A 100 -10.01 14.20 -22.87
CA SER A 100 -10.33 15.52 -23.42
C SER A 100 -11.72 15.62 -24.07
N ALA A 101 -12.37 14.48 -24.33
CA ALA A 101 -13.70 14.44 -24.94
C ALA A 101 -14.85 14.48 -23.94
N HIS A 102 -14.53 14.52 -22.62
CA HIS A 102 -15.53 14.48 -21.55
C HIS A 102 -15.59 15.80 -20.80
N GLU A 103 -16.80 16.27 -20.53
CA GLU A 103 -17.06 17.53 -19.83
C GLU A 103 -16.95 17.37 -18.30
N SER A 104 -17.08 16.15 -17.78
CA SER A 104 -17.03 15.88 -16.34
C SER A 104 -16.26 14.61 -15.98
N PRO A 105 -15.66 14.55 -14.78
CA PRO A 105 -15.02 13.33 -14.26
C PRO A 105 -15.99 12.14 -14.16
N GLU A 106 -17.26 12.39 -13.88
CA GLU A 106 -18.29 11.38 -13.76
C GLU A 106 -18.63 10.74 -15.12
N GLU A 107 -18.63 11.54 -16.17
CA GLU A 107 -18.82 11.06 -17.54
C GLU A 107 -17.64 10.19 -17.97
N LEU A 108 -16.42 10.67 -17.79
CA LEU A 108 -15.21 9.89 -18.04
C LEU A 108 -15.22 8.58 -17.24
N GLN A 109 -15.65 8.61 -15.96
CA GLN A 109 -15.71 7.39 -15.15
C GLN A 109 -16.73 6.39 -15.73
N ARG A 110 -17.89 6.83 -16.19
CA ARG A 110 -18.89 5.95 -16.86
C ARG A 110 -18.31 5.32 -18.13
N GLN A 111 -17.61 6.13 -18.95
CA GLN A 111 -16.93 5.65 -20.14
C GLN A 111 -15.88 4.58 -19.79
N MET A 112 -15.05 4.83 -18.78
CA MET A 112 -14.03 3.91 -18.31
C MET A 112 -14.64 2.60 -17.77
N ASP A 113 -15.72 2.68 -17.02
CA ASP A 113 -16.44 1.50 -16.51
C ASP A 113 -17.03 0.66 -17.66
N ALA A 114 -17.59 1.30 -18.69
CA ALA A 114 -18.09 0.62 -19.87
C ALA A 114 -16.97 -0.08 -20.64
N MET A 115 -15.85 0.59 -20.83
CA MET A 115 -14.69 0.01 -21.51
C MET A 115 -14.06 -1.15 -20.75
N ASP A 116 -13.99 -1.07 -19.42
CA ASP A 116 -13.51 -2.19 -18.60
C ASP A 116 -14.43 -3.41 -18.75
N ARG A 117 -15.75 -3.19 -18.87
CA ARG A 117 -16.70 -4.26 -19.16
C ARG A 117 -16.42 -4.88 -20.53
N ILE A 118 -16.34 -4.08 -21.58
CA ILE A 118 -16.04 -4.55 -22.94
C ILE A 118 -14.74 -5.35 -22.97
N GLN A 119 -13.66 -4.82 -22.40
CA GLN A 119 -12.36 -5.50 -22.38
C GLN A 119 -12.39 -6.84 -21.63
N ARG A 120 -13.26 -6.98 -20.65
CA ARG A 120 -13.37 -8.19 -19.84
C ARG A 120 -14.30 -9.21 -20.47
N GLU A 121 -15.47 -8.76 -20.96
CA GLU A 121 -16.59 -9.62 -21.34
C GLU A 121 -16.68 -9.89 -22.84
N GLU A 122 -16.25 -8.94 -23.67
CA GLU A 122 -16.50 -8.95 -25.11
C GLU A 122 -15.20 -9.02 -25.93
N TYR A 123 -14.13 -8.32 -25.48
CA TYR A 123 -12.92 -8.19 -26.30
C TYR A 123 -12.16 -9.52 -26.38
N PRO A 124 -11.91 -10.06 -27.59
CA PRO A 124 -11.23 -11.32 -27.78
C PRO A 124 -9.75 -11.21 -27.39
N VAL A 125 -9.27 -12.19 -26.65
CA VAL A 125 -7.87 -12.22 -26.15
C VAL A 125 -7.08 -13.36 -26.79
N ALA A 126 -7.65 -14.57 -26.80
CA ALA A 126 -7.03 -15.73 -27.41
C ALA A 126 -8.13 -16.69 -27.94
N GLY A 127 -7.92 -17.23 -29.16
CA GLY A 127 -8.86 -18.14 -29.78
C GLY A 127 -10.29 -17.58 -29.95
N GLY A 128 -10.43 -16.27 -30.12
CA GLY A 128 -11.73 -15.61 -30.24
C GLY A 128 -12.50 -15.45 -28.93
N LYS A 129 -11.98 -15.94 -27.79
CA LYS A 129 -12.64 -15.89 -26.49
C LYS A 129 -12.29 -14.66 -25.70
N SER A 130 -13.26 -14.12 -24.97
CA SER A 130 -13.07 -13.03 -24.01
C SER A 130 -12.31 -13.48 -22.75
N ARG A 131 -11.88 -12.52 -21.93
CA ARG A 131 -11.17 -12.84 -20.67
C ARG A 131 -12.02 -13.62 -19.68
N ILE A 132 -13.31 -13.32 -19.59
CA ILE A 132 -14.24 -14.04 -18.70
C ILE A 132 -14.49 -15.47 -19.16
N GLU A 133 -14.52 -15.71 -20.49
CA GLU A 133 -14.66 -17.05 -21.02
C GLU A 133 -13.41 -17.90 -20.79
N LEU A 134 -12.22 -17.30 -20.88
CA LEU A 134 -10.95 -17.97 -20.58
C LEU A 134 -10.70 -18.17 -19.09
N TYR A 135 -11.15 -17.22 -18.28
CA TYR A 135 -10.91 -17.18 -16.84
C TYR A 135 -12.19 -16.83 -16.09
N PRO A 136 -13.11 -17.76 -15.87
CA PRO A 136 -14.42 -17.52 -15.23
C PRO A 136 -14.33 -16.91 -13.83
N ASP A 137 -13.24 -17.21 -13.10
CA ASP A 137 -12.97 -16.66 -11.75
C ASP A 137 -12.75 -15.14 -11.74
N LEU A 138 -12.56 -14.52 -12.91
CA LEU A 138 -12.49 -13.05 -13.01
C LEU A 138 -13.84 -12.35 -12.77
N LYS A 139 -14.97 -13.08 -12.69
CA LYS A 139 -16.27 -12.52 -12.38
C LYS A 139 -16.35 -12.04 -10.93
N HIS A 140 -15.88 -12.86 -10.01
CA HIS A 140 -15.83 -12.54 -8.59
C HIS A 140 -14.83 -13.47 -7.89
N SER A 141 -14.06 -12.96 -6.91
CA SER A 141 -13.02 -13.74 -6.23
C SER A 141 -13.56 -14.84 -5.30
N GLY A 142 -14.87 -14.94 -5.10
CA GLY A 142 -15.47 -15.84 -4.11
C GLY A 142 -15.44 -15.30 -2.67
N ARG A 143 -14.50 -14.42 -2.33
CA ARG A 143 -14.34 -13.79 -1.00
C ARG A 143 -15.20 -12.52 -0.92
N ARG A 144 -16.41 -12.64 -0.38
CA ARG A 144 -17.32 -11.48 -0.24
C ARG A 144 -16.73 -10.43 0.68
N TYR A 145 -16.86 -9.16 0.28
CA TYR A 145 -16.38 -8.02 1.04
C TYR A 145 -17.49 -7.00 1.25
N THR A 146 -17.63 -6.52 2.49
CA THR A 146 -18.41 -5.36 2.87
C THR A 146 -17.64 -4.55 3.91
N ARG A 147 -18.00 -3.28 4.11
CA ARG A 147 -17.40 -2.46 5.17
C ARG A 147 -17.57 -3.08 6.57
N ARG A 148 -18.76 -3.67 6.82
CA ARG A 148 -19.04 -4.38 8.08
C ARG A 148 -18.20 -5.64 8.23
N TRP A 149 -17.94 -6.35 7.12
CA TRP A 149 -17.05 -7.50 7.12
C TRP A 149 -15.62 -7.06 7.44
N GLU A 150 -15.11 -5.99 6.82
CA GLU A 150 -13.79 -5.43 7.12
C GLU A 150 -13.63 -5.13 8.61
N GLN A 151 -14.58 -4.43 9.22
CA GLN A 151 -14.55 -4.09 10.65
C GLN A 151 -14.49 -5.29 11.59
N ARG A 152 -15.00 -6.46 11.17
CA ARG A 152 -15.04 -7.68 11.99
C ARG A 152 -13.86 -8.62 11.76
N HIS A 153 -13.27 -8.58 10.57
CA HIS A 153 -12.31 -9.59 10.12
C HIS A 153 -10.92 -9.02 9.81
N TRP A 154 -10.78 -7.69 9.86
CA TRP A 154 -9.46 -7.08 9.80
C TRP A 154 -8.70 -7.48 11.07
N ASP A 155 -7.47 -7.99 10.90
CA ASP A 155 -6.73 -8.62 11.99
C ASP A 155 -5.32 -8.03 12.07
N LEU A 156 -5.04 -7.40 13.22
CA LEU A 156 -3.73 -6.84 13.52
C LEU A 156 -2.64 -7.92 13.56
N ASN A 157 -2.95 -9.12 14.02
CA ASN A 157 -1.94 -10.18 14.16
C ASN A 157 -1.33 -10.56 12.79
N ARG A 158 -2.09 -10.51 11.71
CA ARG A 158 -1.54 -10.70 10.35
C ARG A 158 -0.48 -9.68 10.01
N VAL A 159 -0.69 -8.43 10.43
CA VAL A 159 0.29 -7.35 10.22
C VAL A 159 1.52 -7.57 11.08
N LEU A 160 1.35 -7.91 12.36
CA LEU A 160 2.46 -8.16 13.29
C LEU A 160 3.34 -9.33 12.80
N THR A 161 2.72 -10.45 12.40
CA THR A 161 3.41 -11.61 11.84
C THR A 161 4.15 -11.24 10.54
N HIS A 162 3.52 -10.44 9.68
CA HIS A 162 4.16 -10.00 8.44
C HIS A 162 5.40 -9.12 8.71
N LEU A 163 5.30 -8.17 9.64
CA LEU A 163 6.41 -7.29 10.03
C LEU A 163 7.58 -8.06 10.67
N ALA A 164 7.30 -9.16 11.39
CA ALA A 164 8.34 -10.01 11.96
C ALA A 164 9.27 -10.66 10.91
N GLY A 165 8.82 -10.76 9.66
CA GLY A 165 9.64 -11.24 8.54
C GLY A 165 10.67 -10.22 8.01
N TYR A 166 10.71 -8.99 8.54
CA TYR A 166 11.60 -7.94 8.05
C TYR A 166 12.80 -7.73 8.98
N ALA A 167 13.97 -7.62 8.37
CA ALA A 167 15.18 -7.09 9.00
C ALA A 167 15.67 -5.94 8.10
N VAL A 168 15.46 -4.71 8.54
CA VAL A 168 15.82 -3.53 7.74
C VAL A 168 17.02 -2.80 8.33
N VAL A 169 17.83 -2.24 7.44
CA VAL A 169 19.07 -1.55 7.81
C VAL A 169 18.78 -0.06 8.00
N ARG A 170 19.33 0.53 9.09
CA ARG A 170 19.21 1.97 9.37
C ARG A 170 20.53 2.54 9.83
N HIS A 171 20.77 3.81 9.50
CA HIS A 171 21.91 4.57 10.01
C HIS A 171 21.52 5.35 11.27
N VAL A 172 22.37 5.29 12.26
CA VAL A 172 22.19 6.05 13.52
C VAL A 172 22.62 7.49 13.31
N GLY A 173 21.65 8.40 13.47
CA GLY A 173 21.87 9.84 13.33
C GLY A 173 22.70 10.45 14.46
N LYS A 174 23.06 11.75 14.34
CA LYS A 174 23.88 12.50 15.31
C LYS A 174 23.33 12.47 16.75
N SER A 175 22.03 12.34 16.92
CA SER A 175 21.39 12.27 18.26
C SER A 175 21.29 10.83 18.81
N GLY A 176 21.99 9.86 18.24
CA GLY A 176 21.90 8.46 18.64
C GLY A 176 20.53 7.82 18.36
N ARG A 177 19.84 8.29 17.29
CA ARG A 177 18.50 7.81 16.93
C ARG A 177 18.46 7.31 15.49
N VAL A 178 17.55 6.37 15.28
CA VAL A 178 17.16 5.87 13.95
C VAL A 178 15.70 6.20 13.67
N SER A 179 15.34 6.27 12.38
CA SER A 179 13.96 6.52 11.97
C SER A 179 13.31 5.22 11.48
N VAL A 180 12.14 4.88 12.06
CA VAL A 180 11.26 3.80 11.61
C VAL A 180 9.86 4.40 11.44
N TYR A 181 9.25 4.26 10.29
CA TYR A 181 7.95 4.88 9.97
C TYR A 181 7.84 6.37 10.35
N ASN A 182 8.91 7.15 10.06
CA ASN A 182 9.02 8.58 10.39
C ASN A 182 9.01 8.89 11.91
N ARG A 183 9.24 7.89 12.76
CA ARG A 183 9.40 8.05 14.21
C ARG A 183 10.85 7.83 14.60
N ALA A 184 11.32 8.63 15.55
CA ALA A 184 12.69 8.56 16.03
C ALA A 184 12.79 7.62 17.24
N TYR A 185 13.59 6.57 17.10
CA TYR A 185 13.88 5.59 18.13
C TYR A 185 15.31 5.77 18.63
N TYR A 186 15.49 5.80 19.94
CA TYR A 186 16.81 6.00 20.55
C TYR A 186 17.58 4.68 20.61
N VAL A 187 18.81 4.69 20.09
CA VAL A 187 19.72 3.52 20.09
C VAL A 187 20.95 3.79 20.96
N GLY A 188 21.36 5.06 21.10
CA GLY A 188 22.49 5.50 21.87
C GLY A 188 23.50 6.30 21.03
N PRO A 189 24.10 7.37 21.61
CA PRO A 189 25.02 8.25 20.90
C PRO A 189 26.35 7.55 20.56
N VAL A 190 26.74 6.52 21.30
CA VAL A 190 27.95 5.70 21.05
C VAL A 190 27.87 4.97 19.69
N HIS A 191 26.66 4.84 19.13
CA HIS A 191 26.43 4.18 17.85
C HIS A 191 26.26 5.21 16.70
N GLN A 192 26.49 6.51 16.93
CA GLN A 192 26.38 7.54 15.90
C GLN A 192 27.20 7.15 14.66
N GLY A 193 26.60 7.33 13.47
CA GLY A 193 27.22 7.02 12.17
C GLY A 193 27.31 5.52 11.86
N LYS A 194 27.00 4.65 12.82
CA LYS A 194 26.97 3.20 12.58
C LYS A 194 25.67 2.75 11.94
N THR A 195 25.72 1.60 11.32
CA THR A 195 24.57 0.89 10.77
C THR A 195 24.04 -0.07 11.83
N VAL A 196 22.71 -0.14 11.95
CA VAL A 196 22.01 -1.08 12.83
C VAL A 196 20.92 -1.80 12.06
N TYR A 197 20.62 -3.02 12.47
CA TYR A 197 19.48 -3.79 12.01
C TYR A 197 18.26 -3.45 12.88
N VAL A 198 17.12 -3.29 12.23
CA VAL A 198 15.83 -3.08 12.88
C VAL A 198 14.93 -4.25 12.55
N MET A 199 14.48 -4.94 13.55
CA MET A 199 13.58 -6.10 13.48
C MET A 199 12.34 -5.83 14.33
N PHE A 200 11.29 -6.59 14.11
CA PHE A 200 10.03 -6.45 14.83
C PHE A 200 9.71 -7.71 15.64
N ASP A 201 9.45 -7.53 16.93
CA ASP A 201 8.96 -8.58 17.82
C ASP A 201 7.42 -8.52 17.85
N PRO A 202 6.71 -9.51 17.24
CA PRO A 202 5.26 -9.49 17.16
C PRO A 202 4.57 -9.71 18.51
N ASP A 203 5.18 -10.47 19.43
CA ASP A 203 4.60 -10.81 20.73
C ASP A 203 4.66 -9.62 21.69
N ALA A 204 5.84 -8.99 21.79
CA ALA A 204 6.04 -7.79 22.59
C ALA A 204 5.54 -6.52 21.92
N ARG A 205 5.31 -6.53 20.58
CA ARG A 205 4.99 -5.38 19.73
C ARG A 205 6.04 -4.28 19.84
N GLU A 206 7.30 -4.67 19.73
CA GLU A 206 8.46 -3.80 19.89
C GLU A 206 9.39 -3.85 18.67
N TRP A 207 10.02 -2.72 18.39
CA TRP A 207 11.18 -2.68 17.52
C TRP A 207 12.42 -3.09 18.29
N ILE A 208 13.18 -4.03 17.73
CA ILE A 208 14.47 -4.48 18.22
C ILE A 208 15.54 -3.86 17.35
N PHE A 209 16.54 -3.26 17.99
CA PHE A 209 17.71 -2.67 17.33
C PHE A 209 18.94 -3.49 17.68
N ALA A 210 19.68 -3.97 16.66
CA ALA A 210 20.87 -4.79 16.83
C ALA A 210 22.04 -4.21 16.04
N ASP A 211 23.27 -4.47 16.49
CA ASP A 211 24.48 -4.13 15.73
C ASP A 211 24.73 -5.12 14.57
N GLN A 212 25.84 -4.95 13.87
CA GLN A 212 26.22 -5.81 12.75
C GLN A 212 26.59 -7.23 13.21
N GLU A 213 27.00 -7.41 14.45
CA GLU A 213 27.30 -8.69 15.08
C GLU A 213 26.04 -9.38 15.67
N GLY A 214 24.86 -8.76 15.49
CA GLY A 214 23.59 -9.30 15.97
C GLY A 214 23.33 -9.06 17.46
N ARG A 215 24.17 -8.28 18.16
CA ARG A 215 23.95 -7.97 19.59
C ARG A 215 22.82 -6.95 19.72
N GLN A 216 21.84 -7.23 20.55
CA GLN A 216 20.76 -6.30 20.81
C GLN A 216 21.26 -5.05 21.53
N LEU A 217 21.03 -3.88 20.93
CA LEU A 217 21.39 -2.58 21.49
C LEU A 217 20.25 -1.96 22.29
N ASN A 218 19.03 -2.09 21.80
CA ASN A 218 17.85 -1.56 22.46
C ASN A 218 16.59 -2.25 21.91
N ARG A 219 15.47 -2.12 22.65
CA ARG A 219 14.13 -2.44 22.16
C ARG A 219 13.14 -1.41 22.69
N GLN A 220 12.15 -1.06 21.89
CA GLN A 220 11.17 -0.02 22.21
C GLN A 220 9.81 -0.33 21.58
N PRO A 221 8.70 0.02 22.27
CA PRO A 221 7.35 -0.18 21.76
C PRO A 221 7.11 0.47 20.38
N ALA A 222 6.57 -0.30 19.44
CA ALA A 222 6.19 0.15 18.10
C ALA A 222 4.82 0.85 18.17
N ARG A 223 4.78 2.06 18.71
CA ARG A 223 3.56 2.81 19.04
C ARG A 223 2.71 3.17 17.82
N GLU A 224 3.30 3.20 16.62
CA GLU A 224 2.61 3.44 15.36
C GLU A 224 1.90 2.20 14.81
N ILE A 225 2.26 1.00 15.27
CA ILE A 225 1.67 -0.25 14.78
C ILE A 225 0.45 -0.60 15.64
N THR A 226 -0.64 0.07 15.36
CA THR A 226 -1.94 -0.19 15.99
C THR A 226 -3.03 -0.32 14.94
N GLU A 227 -4.11 -1.02 15.27
CA GLU A 227 -5.28 -1.12 14.40
C GLU A 227 -5.76 0.27 13.93
N SER A 228 -5.91 1.21 14.85
CA SER A 228 -6.42 2.54 14.54
C SER A 228 -5.52 3.35 13.60
N THR A 229 -4.20 3.27 13.75
CA THR A 229 -3.24 3.97 12.88
C THR A 229 -3.21 3.36 11.48
N ILE A 230 -3.26 2.03 11.38
CA ILE A 230 -3.24 1.33 10.10
C ILE A 230 -4.55 1.55 9.33
N LEU A 231 -5.70 1.39 9.97
CA LEU A 231 -7.00 1.61 9.33
C LEU A 231 -7.20 3.05 8.84
N ARG A 232 -6.57 4.02 9.51
CA ARG A 232 -6.57 5.44 9.13
C ARG A 232 -5.43 5.84 8.20
N LEU A 233 -4.54 4.91 7.83
CA LEU A 233 -3.34 5.16 7.02
C LEU A 233 -2.46 6.27 7.65
N GLN A 234 -2.11 6.10 8.91
CA GLN A 234 -1.36 7.08 9.71
C GLN A 234 -0.06 6.53 10.33
N VAL A 235 0.34 5.31 9.97
CA VAL A 235 1.58 4.69 10.48
C VAL A 235 2.79 5.54 10.09
N THR A 236 2.86 5.95 8.84
CA THR A 236 3.95 6.77 8.29
C THR A 236 3.78 8.27 8.58
N ARG A 237 2.67 8.68 9.21
CA ARG A 237 2.43 10.10 9.53
C ARG A 237 3.40 10.56 10.61
N ARG A 238 4.14 11.64 10.35
CA ARG A 238 5.00 12.25 11.36
C ARG A 238 4.18 12.70 12.58
N PRO A 239 4.63 12.39 13.81
CA PRO A 239 3.97 12.89 15.01
C PRO A 239 3.94 14.43 14.98
N THR A 240 2.77 15.01 15.21
CA THR A 240 2.68 16.47 15.43
C THR A 240 3.25 16.77 16.81
N ILE A 241 4.43 17.40 16.85
CA ILE A 241 4.98 17.89 18.11
C ILE A 241 4.14 19.11 18.51
N PRO A 242 3.43 19.10 19.66
CA PRO A 242 2.72 20.29 20.12
C PRO A 242 3.71 21.44 20.21
N ARG A 243 3.42 22.57 19.57
CA ARG A 243 4.19 23.80 19.77
C ARG A 243 4.16 24.09 21.26
N ARG A 244 5.32 24.01 21.91
CA ARG A 244 5.49 24.42 23.29
C ARG A 244 5.00 25.88 23.33
N GLN A 245 3.89 26.16 24.04
CA GLN A 245 3.45 27.52 24.29
C GLN A 245 4.65 28.23 24.87
N GLN A 246 5.20 29.20 24.14
CA GLN A 246 6.21 30.11 24.67
C GLN A 246 5.50 30.84 25.80
N ARG A 247 5.81 30.47 27.04
CA ARG A 247 5.46 31.30 28.19
C ARG A 247 6.07 32.68 27.91
N LYS A 248 5.21 33.63 27.56
CA LYS A 248 5.58 35.05 27.61
C LYS A 248 6.02 35.30 29.05
N ALA A 249 7.32 35.42 29.26
CA ALA A 249 7.84 36.03 30.48
C ALA A 249 7.34 37.51 30.49
N LYS A 250 6.54 37.83 31.50
CA LYS A 250 6.29 39.20 31.87
C LYS A 250 7.49 39.74 32.61
#